data_6fd88af1dcaba65720c5a7f2411aa6b2
#
_entry.id   6fd88af1dcaba65720c5a7f2411aa6b2
#
_cell.length_a   1.000
_cell.length_b   1.000
_cell.length_c   1.000
_cell.angle_alpha   90.00
_cell.angle_beta   90.00
_cell.angle_gamma   90.00
#
_symmetry.space_group_name_H-M   'P 1'
#
loop_
_entity.id
_entity.type
_entity.pdbx_description
1 polymer ?
#
loop_
_entity_poly.entity_id
_entity_poly.type
_entity_poly.pdbx_seq_one_letter_code
_entity_poly.pdbx_strand_id
1 'polypeptide(L)'
;MTPPPGYILIRPETLVGVQKAMEAALGARAGECLAAGGRVGGAAATAALEGDAPTRARRLLSAGREIGWGEFALERLTNDALVVTVAGSPFARSYGAAASPVCHLTRGVLEALASVVLERPAPITETACAAMGAERCRFEVVTTRPFETVTPPRAASSPPTFK
;
A
#
# COMPACT_ATOMS: atom_id res chain seq x y z
N MET A 1 -26.54 -11.90 -3.22
CA MET A 1 -25.81 -11.26 -2.09
C MET A 1 -25.91 -9.75 -2.29
N THR A 2 -26.57 -9.05 -1.40
CA THR A 2 -26.70 -7.59 -1.47
C THR A 2 -25.45 -6.97 -0.85
N PRO A 3 -24.72 -6.10 -1.55
CA PRO A 3 -23.56 -5.43 -0.97
C PRO A 3 -24.00 -4.50 0.17
N PRO A 4 -23.11 -4.21 1.15
CA PRO A 4 -23.37 -3.21 2.17
C PRO A 4 -23.68 -1.84 1.54
N PRO A 5 -24.40 -0.95 2.24
CA PRO A 5 -24.63 0.41 1.76
C PRO A 5 -23.31 1.13 1.43
N GLY A 6 -23.24 1.78 0.28
CA GLY A 6 -22.05 2.47 -0.19
C GLY A 6 -21.07 1.63 -1.00
N TYR A 7 -21.36 0.33 -1.23
CA TYR A 7 -20.58 -0.55 -2.08
C TYR A 7 -21.32 -0.91 -3.36
N ILE A 8 -20.58 -1.13 -4.43
CA ILE A 8 -21.08 -1.73 -5.66
C ILE A 8 -20.42 -3.09 -5.86
N LEU A 9 -21.16 -4.04 -6.38
CA LEU A 9 -20.63 -5.33 -6.77
C LEU A 9 -20.08 -5.25 -8.19
N ILE A 10 -18.80 -5.52 -8.36
CA ILE A 10 -18.13 -5.53 -9.68
C ILE A 10 -17.25 -6.78 -9.79
N ARG A 11 -17.18 -7.35 -10.98
CA ARG A 11 -16.31 -8.50 -11.24
C ARG A 11 -14.84 -8.06 -11.28
N PRO A 12 -13.92 -8.85 -10.70
CA PRO A 12 -12.48 -8.54 -10.76
C PRO A 12 -11.95 -8.36 -12.19
N GLU A 13 -12.46 -9.15 -13.14
CA GLU A 13 -12.06 -9.07 -14.55
C GLU A 13 -12.41 -7.70 -15.18
N THR A 14 -13.48 -7.06 -14.73
CA THR A 14 -13.86 -5.71 -15.20
C THR A 14 -12.85 -4.68 -14.73
N LEU A 15 -12.45 -4.73 -13.44
CA LEU A 15 -11.43 -3.83 -12.88
C LEU A 15 -10.07 -4.05 -13.52
N VAL A 16 -9.69 -5.31 -13.74
CA VAL A 16 -8.44 -5.65 -14.44
C VAL A 16 -8.48 -5.20 -15.90
N GLY A 17 -9.63 -5.30 -16.56
CA GLY A 17 -9.80 -4.76 -17.92
C GLY A 17 -9.58 -3.25 -17.99
N VAL A 18 -10.14 -2.50 -17.01
CA VAL A 18 -9.87 -1.06 -16.85
C VAL A 18 -8.39 -0.79 -16.61
N GLN A 19 -7.77 -1.55 -15.70
CA GLN A 19 -6.35 -1.43 -15.42
C GLN A 19 -5.49 -1.62 -16.67
N LYS A 20 -5.72 -2.68 -17.44
CA LYS A 20 -4.96 -2.96 -18.68
C LYS A 20 -5.17 -1.88 -19.75
N ALA A 21 -6.38 -1.33 -19.86
CA ALA A 21 -6.65 -0.20 -20.74
C ALA A 21 -5.88 1.06 -20.30
N MET A 22 -5.82 1.32 -18.99
CA MET A 22 -5.02 2.42 -18.44
C MET A 22 -3.52 2.21 -18.66
N GLU A 23 -3.02 1.01 -18.49
CA GLU A 23 -1.62 0.65 -18.75
C GLU A 23 -1.25 0.88 -20.22
N ALA A 24 -2.13 0.49 -21.15
CA ALA A 24 -1.95 0.74 -22.57
C ALA A 24 -1.94 2.24 -22.92
N ALA A 25 -2.74 3.05 -22.25
CA ALA A 25 -2.84 4.48 -22.52
C ALA A 25 -1.79 5.34 -21.80
N LEU A 26 -1.41 4.97 -20.57
CA LEU A 26 -0.61 5.79 -19.66
C LEU A 26 0.76 5.19 -19.33
N GLY A 27 1.03 3.94 -19.73
CA GLY A 27 2.25 3.24 -19.39
C GLY A 27 2.47 3.15 -17.89
N ALA A 28 3.68 3.43 -17.43
CA ALA A 28 4.08 3.34 -16.02
C ALA A 28 3.24 4.22 -15.07
N ARG A 29 2.52 5.22 -15.57
CA ARG A 29 1.67 6.10 -14.77
C ARG A 29 0.35 5.44 -14.34
N ALA A 30 -0.09 4.40 -15.02
CA ALA A 30 -1.36 3.73 -14.74
C ALA A 30 -1.46 3.21 -13.30
N GLY A 31 -0.38 2.60 -12.80
CA GLY A 31 -0.32 2.08 -11.44
C GLY A 31 -0.53 3.15 -10.37
N GLU A 32 -0.01 4.36 -10.58
CA GLU A 32 -0.21 5.46 -9.63
C GLU A 32 -1.62 6.05 -9.73
N CYS A 33 -2.20 6.13 -10.93
CA CYS A 33 -3.60 6.54 -11.09
C CYS A 33 -4.56 5.58 -10.36
N LEU A 34 -4.33 4.27 -10.48
CA LEU A 34 -5.13 3.26 -9.79
C LEU A 34 -4.96 3.33 -8.27
N ALA A 35 -3.71 3.52 -7.79
CA ALA A 35 -3.45 3.69 -6.37
C ALA A 35 -4.08 4.98 -5.82
N ALA A 36 -4.11 6.05 -6.61
CA ALA A 36 -4.82 7.27 -6.23
C ALA A 36 -6.31 7.01 -6.00
N GLY A 37 -6.97 6.25 -6.88
CA GLY A 37 -8.35 5.79 -6.68
C GLY A 37 -8.50 4.93 -5.42
N GLY A 38 -7.56 4.02 -5.20
CA GLY A 38 -7.50 3.20 -3.99
C GLY A 38 -7.39 4.03 -2.70
N ARG A 39 -6.57 5.08 -2.70
CA ARG A 39 -6.45 6.02 -1.56
C ARG A 39 -7.77 6.73 -1.25
N VAL A 40 -8.50 7.16 -2.26
CA VAL A 40 -9.82 7.80 -2.07
C VAL A 40 -10.81 6.84 -1.41
N GLY A 41 -10.94 5.62 -1.94
CA GLY A 41 -11.81 4.60 -1.36
C GLY A 41 -11.36 4.16 0.04
N GLY A 42 -10.06 3.99 0.24
CA GLY A 42 -9.46 3.64 1.53
C GLY A 42 -9.65 4.73 2.58
N ALA A 43 -9.51 6.00 2.21
CA ALA A 43 -9.77 7.12 3.14
C ALA A 43 -11.24 7.15 3.58
N ALA A 44 -12.18 6.96 2.66
CA ALA A 44 -13.61 6.87 3.00
C ALA A 44 -13.91 5.69 3.94
N ALA A 45 -13.30 4.52 3.67
CA ALA A 45 -13.48 3.34 4.50
C ALA A 45 -12.85 3.51 5.90
N THR A 46 -11.67 4.12 6.00
CA THR A 46 -10.98 4.33 7.28
C THR A 46 -11.61 5.42 8.14
N ALA A 47 -12.22 6.45 7.52
CA ALA A 47 -12.90 7.53 8.25
C ALA A 47 -14.04 7.05 9.15
N ALA A 48 -14.69 5.93 8.80
CA ALA A 48 -15.78 5.33 9.56
C ALA A 48 -15.28 4.37 10.67
N LEU A 49 -13.96 4.14 10.79
CA LEU A 49 -13.40 3.19 11.75
C LEU A 49 -13.05 3.88 13.08
N GLU A 50 -13.61 3.36 14.16
CA GLU A 50 -13.28 3.76 15.52
C GLU A 50 -12.27 2.82 16.18
N GLY A 51 -11.58 3.31 17.20
CA GLY A 51 -10.64 2.55 18.01
C GLY A 51 -9.19 2.97 17.80
N ASP A 52 -8.29 2.25 18.46
CA ASP A 52 -6.84 2.42 18.33
C ASP A 52 -6.31 1.93 16.97
N ALA A 53 -5.05 2.24 16.67
CA ALA A 53 -4.43 1.90 15.39
C ALA A 53 -4.53 0.39 15.05
N PRO A 54 -4.22 -0.55 15.97
CA PRO A 54 -4.37 -1.98 15.68
C PRO A 54 -5.82 -2.41 15.41
N THR A 55 -6.78 -1.81 16.12
CA THR A 55 -8.22 -2.10 15.93
C THR A 55 -8.69 -1.60 14.57
N ARG A 56 -8.35 -0.37 14.19
CA ARG A 56 -8.68 0.18 12.86
C ARG A 56 -8.07 -0.65 11.74
N ALA A 57 -6.80 -1.04 11.88
CA ALA A 57 -6.14 -1.89 10.89
C ALA A 57 -6.89 -3.21 10.72
N ARG A 58 -7.15 -3.94 11.79
CA ARG A 58 -7.87 -5.23 11.73
C ARG A 58 -9.27 -5.09 11.14
N ARG A 59 -10.02 -4.04 11.48
CA ARG A 59 -11.37 -3.81 10.95
C ARG A 59 -11.36 -3.56 9.44
N LEU A 60 -10.45 -2.73 8.93
CA LEU A 60 -10.36 -2.50 7.49
C LEU A 60 -9.97 -3.78 6.73
N LEU A 61 -9.00 -4.53 7.25
CA LEU A 61 -8.56 -5.78 6.63
C LEU A 61 -9.67 -6.84 6.65
N SER A 62 -10.47 -6.91 7.72
CA SER A 62 -11.65 -7.78 7.79
C SER A 62 -12.70 -7.37 6.76
N ALA A 63 -13.00 -6.07 6.65
CA ALA A 63 -13.93 -5.57 5.65
C ALA A 63 -13.45 -5.90 4.21
N GLY A 64 -12.16 -5.76 3.94
CA GLY A 64 -11.57 -6.14 2.64
C GLY A 64 -11.79 -7.61 2.32
N ARG A 65 -11.64 -8.51 3.30
CA ARG A 65 -11.94 -9.92 3.16
C ARG A 65 -13.43 -10.17 2.90
N GLU A 66 -14.31 -9.53 3.66
CA GLU A 66 -15.77 -9.69 3.55
C GLU A 66 -16.30 -9.28 2.17
N ILE A 67 -15.69 -8.26 1.54
CA ILE A 67 -16.06 -7.82 0.18
C ILE A 67 -15.30 -8.56 -0.93
N GLY A 68 -14.50 -9.58 -0.57
CA GLY A 68 -13.89 -10.50 -1.54
C GLY A 68 -12.56 -10.04 -2.14
N TRP A 69 -11.81 -9.16 -1.47
CA TRP A 69 -10.50 -8.68 -1.95
C TRP A 69 -9.33 -9.62 -1.62
N GLY A 70 -9.62 -10.76 -0.98
CA GLY A 70 -8.66 -11.78 -0.59
C GLY A 70 -8.54 -11.93 0.92
N GLU A 71 -7.69 -12.86 1.35
CA GLU A 71 -7.43 -13.13 2.76
C GLU A 71 -6.28 -12.24 3.25
N PHE A 72 -6.64 -11.17 3.95
CA PHE A 72 -5.69 -10.22 4.52
C PHE A 72 -5.11 -10.72 5.84
N ALA A 73 -3.80 -10.55 6.04
CA ALA A 73 -3.14 -10.75 7.31
C ALA A 73 -2.28 -9.53 7.66
N LEU A 74 -2.43 -9.04 8.90
CA LEU A 74 -1.59 -8.00 9.47
C LEU A 74 -0.34 -8.68 10.05
N GLU A 75 0.78 -8.60 9.34
CA GLU A 75 2.05 -9.23 9.73
C GLU A 75 2.79 -8.39 10.78
N ARG A 76 2.77 -7.07 10.63
CA ARG A 76 3.42 -6.14 11.53
C ARG A 76 2.69 -4.79 11.56
N LEU A 77 2.57 -4.23 12.75
CA LEU A 77 2.19 -2.86 12.98
C LEU A 77 3.00 -2.32 14.18
N THR A 78 3.82 -1.33 13.92
CA THR A 78 4.60 -0.57 14.91
C THR A 78 4.39 0.92 14.66
N ASN A 79 5.04 1.79 15.41
CA ASN A 79 4.91 3.25 15.21
C ASN A 79 5.45 3.73 13.85
N ASP A 80 6.28 2.95 13.19
CA ASP A 80 6.98 3.32 11.95
C ASP A 80 6.78 2.34 10.79
N ALA A 81 6.14 1.20 11.05
CA ALA A 81 5.99 0.13 10.06
C ALA A 81 4.57 -0.45 10.03
N LEU A 82 4.07 -0.69 8.83
CA LEU A 82 2.92 -1.53 8.56
C LEU A 82 3.32 -2.56 7.50
N VAL A 83 3.04 -3.84 7.76
CA VAL A 83 3.22 -4.93 6.80
C VAL A 83 1.95 -5.73 6.74
N VAL A 84 1.40 -5.88 5.54
CA VAL A 84 0.17 -6.62 5.25
C VAL A 84 0.43 -7.63 4.14
N THR A 85 -0.07 -8.84 4.30
CA THR A 85 -0.11 -9.84 3.21
C THR A 85 -1.53 -10.14 2.78
N VAL A 86 -1.70 -10.52 1.52
CA VAL A 86 -2.99 -10.89 0.93
C VAL A 86 -2.84 -12.18 0.17
N ALA A 87 -3.48 -13.24 0.64
CA ALA A 87 -3.60 -14.49 -0.09
C ALA A 87 -4.86 -14.48 -0.96
N GLY A 88 -4.80 -15.10 -2.14
CA GLY A 88 -5.94 -15.21 -3.03
C GLY A 88 -6.45 -13.88 -3.59
N SER A 89 -5.57 -12.87 -3.77
CA SER A 89 -5.94 -11.58 -4.37
C SER A 89 -6.69 -11.79 -5.68
N PRO A 90 -7.96 -11.32 -5.80
CA PRO A 90 -8.72 -11.44 -7.04
C PRO A 90 -8.11 -10.61 -8.17
N PHE A 91 -7.44 -9.50 -7.86
CA PHE A 91 -6.79 -8.64 -8.84
C PHE A 91 -5.58 -9.34 -9.46
N ALA A 92 -4.68 -9.91 -8.65
CA ALA A 92 -3.53 -10.64 -9.14
C ALA A 92 -3.94 -11.87 -9.96
N ARG A 93 -4.94 -12.62 -9.48
CA ARG A 93 -5.45 -13.80 -10.17
C ARG A 93 -6.09 -13.48 -11.51
N SER A 94 -6.94 -12.44 -11.56
CA SER A 94 -7.63 -12.04 -12.79
C SER A 94 -6.69 -11.34 -13.77
N TYR A 95 -5.62 -10.72 -13.31
CA TYR A 95 -4.61 -10.09 -14.16
C TYR A 95 -3.82 -11.15 -14.95
N GLY A 96 -3.51 -12.28 -14.32
CA GLY A 96 -2.66 -13.34 -14.84
C GLY A 96 -1.18 -13.06 -14.59
N ALA A 97 -0.30 -13.72 -15.34
CA ALA A 97 1.14 -13.56 -15.18
C ALA A 97 1.59 -12.11 -15.51
N ALA A 98 2.43 -11.55 -14.66
CA ALA A 98 2.94 -10.18 -14.79
C ALA A 98 4.45 -10.11 -14.49
N ALA A 99 5.13 -9.13 -15.10
CA ALA A 99 6.54 -8.86 -14.84
C ALA A 99 6.77 -7.86 -13.70
N SER A 100 5.70 -7.21 -13.24
CA SER A 100 5.72 -6.23 -12.14
C SER A 100 4.46 -6.36 -11.27
N PRO A 101 4.46 -5.80 -10.05
CA PRO A 101 3.30 -5.81 -9.19
C PRO A 101 2.06 -5.15 -9.84
N VAL A 102 0.87 -5.73 -9.60
CA VAL A 102 -0.37 -5.31 -10.27
C VAL A 102 -1.50 -4.90 -9.30
N CYS A 103 -1.32 -5.06 -7.99
CA CYS A 103 -2.39 -4.81 -7.01
C CYS A 103 -2.47 -3.34 -6.60
N HIS A 104 -2.46 -2.43 -7.57
CA HIS A 104 -2.36 -0.98 -7.35
C HIS A 104 -3.54 -0.41 -6.54
N LEU A 105 -4.77 -0.88 -6.77
CA LEU A 105 -5.93 -0.46 -5.97
C LEU A 105 -5.76 -0.86 -4.51
N THR A 106 -5.37 -2.11 -4.24
CA THR A 106 -5.10 -2.60 -2.88
C THR A 106 -3.99 -1.80 -2.23
N ARG A 107 -2.91 -1.50 -2.96
CA ARG A 107 -1.82 -0.64 -2.50
C ARG A 107 -2.34 0.72 -2.02
N GLY A 108 -3.17 1.38 -2.83
CA GLY A 108 -3.74 2.68 -2.50
C GLY A 108 -4.65 2.64 -1.25
N VAL A 109 -5.49 1.62 -1.11
CA VAL A 109 -6.32 1.44 0.10
C VAL A 109 -5.45 1.26 1.35
N LEU A 110 -4.38 0.46 1.25
CA LEU A 110 -3.46 0.23 2.36
C LEU A 110 -2.60 1.47 2.67
N GLU A 111 -2.29 2.33 1.68
CA GLU A 111 -1.65 3.63 1.92
C GLU A 111 -2.55 4.56 2.76
N ALA A 112 -3.85 4.59 2.47
CA ALA A 112 -4.80 5.36 3.27
C ALA A 112 -4.88 4.84 4.71
N LEU A 113 -4.96 3.51 4.90
CA LEU A 113 -4.90 2.88 6.22
C LEU A 113 -3.60 3.23 6.95
N ALA A 114 -2.45 3.03 6.29
CA ALA A 114 -1.13 3.29 6.87
C ALA A 114 -1.00 4.75 7.35
N SER A 115 -1.49 5.70 6.54
CA SER A 115 -1.44 7.11 6.90
C SER A 115 -2.27 7.44 8.15
N VAL A 116 -3.41 6.75 8.33
CA VAL A 116 -4.26 6.93 9.52
C VAL A 116 -3.66 6.27 10.76
N VAL A 117 -3.15 5.03 10.63
CA VAL A 117 -2.65 4.27 11.80
C VAL A 117 -1.25 4.70 12.25
N LEU A 118 -0.45 5.27 11.35
CA LEU A 118 0.87 5.80 11.64
C LEU A 118 0.88 7.32 11.85
N GLU A 119 -0.28 7.97 11.71
CA GLU A 119 -0.49 9.41 11.90
C GLU A 119 0.48 10.30 11.07
N ARG A 120 0.86 9.81 9.88
CA ARG A 120 1.76 10.48 8.94
C ARG A 120 1.58 9.94 7.54
N PRO A 121 2.00 10.67 6.49
CA PRO A 121 2.08 10.10 5.14
C PRO A 121 2.93 8.81 5.16
N ALA A 122 2.36 7.72 4.66
CA ALA A 122 2.98 6.40 4.72
C ALA A 122 2.80 5.67 3.38
N PRO A 123 3.62 6.00 2.37
CA PRO A 123 3.56 5.32 1.07
C PRO A 123 3.86 3.83 1.23
N ILE A 124 3.15 3.02 0.46
CA ILE A 124 3.28 1.55 0.48
C ILE A 124 3.88 1.06 -0.83
N THR A 125 4.76 0.08 -0.72
CA THR A 125 5.25 -0.71 -1.86
C THR A 125 4.68 -2.14 -1.79
N GLU A 126 4.21 -2.67 -2.92
CA GLU A 126 3.95 -4.09 -3.09
C GLU A 126 5.28 -4.80 -3.36
N THR A 127 5.82 -5.47 -2.34
CA THR A 127 7.16 -6.10 -2.38
C THR A 127 7.12 -7.55 -2.88
N ALA A 128 5.93 -8.18 -2.89
CA ALA A 128 5.67 -9.45 -3.54
C ALA A 128 4.26 -9.43 -4.15
N CYS A 129 4.10 -10.03 -5.32
CA CYS A 129 2.82 -10.09 -6.02
C CYS A 129 2.54 -11.51 -6.53
N ALA A 130 1.33 -11.99 -6.27
CA ALA A 130 0.92 -13.33 -6.74
C ALA A 130 0.89 -13.43 -8.28
N ALA A 131 0.64 -12.33 -9.00
CA ALA A 131 0.75 -12.29 -10.46
C ALA A 131 2.20 -12.49 -10.97
N MET A 132 3.19 -12.24 -10.11
CA MET A 132 4.62 -12.49 -10.39
C MET A 132 5.08 -13.87 -9.92
N GLY A 133 4.18 -14.73 -9.45
CA GLY A 133 4.47 -16.07 -8.97
C GLY A 133 4.71 -16.19 -7.46
N ALA A 134 4.54 -15.14 -6.69
CA ALA A 134 4.58 -15.24 -5.23
C ALA A 134 3.33 -15.98 -4.69
N GLU A 135 3.46 -16.67 -3.56
CA GLU A 135 2.35 -17.36 -2.91
C GLU A 135 1.24 -16.39 -2.51
N ARG A 136 1.63 -15.18 -2.07
CA ARG A 136 0.73 -14.10 -1.66
C ARG A 136 1.30 -12.74 -2.04
N CYS A 137 0.44 -11.75 -2.15
CA CYS A 137 0.87 -10.37 -2.29
C CYS A 137 1.34 -9.84 -0.93
N ARG A 138 2.38 -8.99 -0.90
CA ARG A 138 2.94 -8.39 0.30
C ARG A 138 3.10 -6.89 0.10
N PHE A 139 2.66 -6.14 1.09
CA PHE A 139 2.63 -4.68 1.07
C PHE A 139 3.33 -4.14 2.31
N GLU A 140 4.25 -3.20 2.13
CA GLU A 140 5.05 -2.64 3.21
C GLU A 140 5.14 -1.12 3.10
N VAL A 141 5.08 -0.43 4.25
CA VAL A 141 5.38 0.99 4.31
C VAL A 141 6.84 1.22 3.94
N VAL A 142 7.07 2.12 2.99
CA VAL A 142 8.41 2.56 2.63
C VAL A 142 8.98 3.36 3.79
N THR A 143 9.94 2.81 4.51
CA THR A 143 10.72 3.56 5.50
C THR A 143 11.67 4.50 4.76
N THR A 144 11.27 5.77 4.59
CA THR A 144 12.26 6.81 4.33
C THR A 144 13.05 6.97 5.63
N ARG A 145 14.24 6.37 5.70
CA ARG A 145 15.21 6.76 6.75
C ARG A 145 15.39 8.28 6.59
N PRO A 146 15.25 9.06 7.69
CA PRO A 146 15.69 10.45 7.64
C PRO A 146 17.13 10.42 7.13
N PHE A 147 17.46 11.28 6.18
CA PHE A 147 18.82 11.51 5.77
C PHE A 147 19.60 11.78 7.05
N GLU A 148 20.45 10.85 7.49
CA GLU A 148 21.44 11.16 8.50
C GLU A 148 22.26 12.30 7.92
N THR A 149 22.08 13.48 8.47
CA THR A 149 22.97 14.61 8.20
C THR A 149 24.35 14.16 8.63
N VAL A 150 25.16 13.77 7.64
CA VAL A 150 26.58 13.54 7.85
C VAL A 150 27.12 14.88 8.28
N THR A 151 27.35 15.02 9.60
CA THR A 151 28.05 16.16 10.15
C THR A 151 29.45 16.12 9.54
N PRO A 152 29.86 17.16 8.78
CA PRO A 152 31.20 17.17 8.22
C PRO A 152 32.21 17.15 9.38
N PRO A 153 33.33 16.44 9.23
CA PRO A 153 34.37 16.40 10.28
C PRO A 153 34.81 17.85 10.56
N ARG A 154 34.77 18.18 11.84
CA ARG A 154 35.20 19.50 12.35
C ARG A 154 36.64 19.73 11.92
N ALA A 155 36.86 20.73 11.05
CA ALA A 155 38.20 21.13 10.64
C ALA A 155 39.03 21.48 11.88
N ALA A 156 40.13 20.77 12.08
CA ALA A 156 41.11 21.09 13.09
C ALA A 156 41.82 22.38 12.67
N SER A 157 41.48 23.49 13.33
CA SER A 157 42.18 24.75 13.20
C SER A 157 43.26 24.81 14.27
N SER A 158 44.52 24.74 13.84
CA SER A 158 45.64 25.32 14.60
C SER A 158 46.71 25.73 13.58
N PRO A 159 47.02 27.02 13.41
CA PRO A 159 48.18 27.43 12.66
C PRO A 159 49.45 27.33 13.54
N PRO A 160 50.59 26.95 12.98
CA PRO A 160 51.86 27.01 13.71
C PRO A 160 52.36 28.44 13.83
N THR A 161 52.65 28.88 15.03
CA THR A 161 53.41 30.09 15.33
C THR A 161 54.89 29.87 15.00
N PHE A 162 55.37 30.62 13.99
CA PHE A 162 56.83 30.80 13.79
C PHE A 162 57.31 31.96 14.61
N LYS A 163 58.37 31.68 15.42
CA LYS A 163 59.26 32.70 15.95
C LYS A 163 60.42 32.89 14.98
#